data_e6ed2e9812c6e2fd56f2d7d9d620ca43
#
_entry.id   e6ed2e9812c6e2fd56f2d7d9d620ca43
#
_cell.length_a   1.000
_cell.length_b   1.000
_cell.length_c   1.000
_cell.angle_alpha   90.00
_cell.angle_beta   90.00
_cell.angle_gamma   90.00
#
_symmetry.space_group_name_H-M   'P 1'
#
loop_
_entity.id
_entity.type
_entity.pdbx_description
1 polymer ?
#
loop_
_entity_poly.entity_id
_entity_poly.type
_entity_poly.pdbx_seq_one_letter_code
_entity_poly.pdbx_strand_id
1 'polypeptide(L)'
;MMLAPPILPQLSSLHPEKTTVKLSSLSDTLKMLVPDSDHFEANWDVYPILGADPESPDWEGLQAPTGVWNDAVDDMIKLTGIELYIPKAVLEAYSNTAVELRYKFTDESSLEPYSECVKLYIEA
;
A
#
# COMPACT_ATOMS: atom_id res chain seq x y z
N MET A 1 6.16 -8.06 14.82
CA MET A 1 4.94 -7.24 14.90
C MET A 1 4.47 -6.89 13.50
N MET A 2 3.21 -7.15 13.21
CA MET A 2 2.65 -6.81 11.90
C MET A 2 2.11 -5.39 11.89
N LEU A 3 2.33 -4.68 10.79
CA LEU A 3 1.79 -3.35 10.60
C LEU A 3 0.31 -3.46 10.19
N ALA A 4 -0.49 -2.45 10.53
CA ALA A 4 -1.91 -2.45 10.20
C ALA A 4 -2.12 -2.55 8.68
N PRO A 5 -3.22 -3.20 8.23
CA PRO A 5 -3.48 -3.34 6.80
C PRO A 5 -3.73 -1.99 6.13
N PRO A 6 -3.53 -1.90 4.79
CA PRO A 6 -3.80 -0.65 4.09
C PRO A 6 -5.28 -0.27 4.14
N ILE A 7 -5.54 1.04 4.06
CA ILE A 7 -6.88 1.61 4.06
C ILE A 7 -7.26 1.92 2.61
N LEU A 8 -8.47 1.52 2.22
CA LEU A 8 -8.96 1.74 0.85
C LEU A 8 -10.15 2.70 0.88
N PRO A 9 -9.91 4.01 0.80
CA PRO A 9 -10.97 5.00 0.99
C PRO A 9 -12.04 5.01 -0.10
N GLN A 10 -11.72 4.48 -1.29
CA GLN A 10 -12.66 4.40 -2.40
C GLN A 10 -13.64 3.24 -2.25
N LEU A 11 -13.36 2.32 -1.33
CA LEU A 11 -14.15 1.11 -1.15
C LEU A 11 -14.79 1.12 0.22
N SER A 12 -16.05 0.69 0.25
CA SER A 12 -16.77 0.51 1.49
C SER A 12 -16.76 -0.97 1.83
N SER A 13 -16.22 -1.33 2.98
CA SER A 13 -16.16 -2.73 3.39
C SER A 13 -16.39 -2.84 4.89
N LEU A 14 -17.26 -3.77 5.27
CA LEU A 14 -17.49 -4.14 6.66
C LEU A 14 -16.45 -5.16 7.13
N HIS A 15 -15.74 -5.76 6.17
CA HIS A 15 -14.72 -6.78 6.44
C HIS A 15 -13.43 -6.36 5.74
N PRO A 16 -12.52 -5.66 6.44
CA PRO A 16 -11.29 -5.16 5.82
C PRO A 16 -10.41 -6.24 5.23
N GLU A 17 -10.51 -7.47 5.71
CA GLU A 17 -9.73 -8.58 5.17
C GLU A 17 -10.29 -9.14 3.85
N LYS A 18 -11.49 -8.72 3.44
CA LYS A 18 -12.11 -9.14 2.18
C LYS A 18 -12.82 -7.96 1.54
N THR A 19 -12.30 -7.49 0.44
CA THR A 19 -12.84 -6.32 -0.25
C THR A 19 -12.97 -6.63 -1.73
N THR A 20 -14.09 -6.27 -2.33
CA THR A 20 -14.32 -6.43 -3.77
C THR A 20 -14.01 -5.12 -4.47
N VAL A 21 -13.19 -5.21 -5.52
CA VAL A 21 -12.87 -4.08 -6.39
C VAL A 21 -13.57 -4.31 -7.72
N LYS A 22 -14.47 -3.40 -8.10
CA LYS A 22 -15.11 -3.46 -9.42
C LYS A 22 -14.32 -2.60 -10.39
N LEU A 23 -13.68 -3.23 -11.36
CA LEU A 23 -12.86 -2.52 -12.34
C LEU A 23 -13.66 -1.47 -13.11
N SER A 24 -14.92 -1.76 -13.40
CA SER A 24 -15.80 -0.82 -14.09
C SER A 24 -16.06 0.46 -13.28
N SER A 25 -15.85 0.42 -11.98
CA SER A 25 -16.05 1.58 -11.09
C SER A 25 -14.76 2.37 -10.87
N LEU A 26 -13.61 1.85 -11.30
CA LEU A 26 -12.35 2.57 -11.20
C LEU A 26 -12.12 3.43 -12.44
N SER A 27 -11.69 4.67 -12.24
CA SER A 27 -11.33 5.52 -13.38
C SER A 27 -9.94 5.15 -13.91
N ASP A 28 -8.89 5.32 -13.10
CA ASP A 28 -7.50 5.04 -13.52
C ASP A 28 -6.72 4.24 -12.49
N THR A 29 -6.94 4.49 -11.20
CA THR A 29 -6.15 3.90 -10.13
C THR A 29 -7.00 3.54 -8.93
N LEU A 30 -6.52 2.57 -8.17
CA LEU A 30 -7.03 2.29 -6.84
C LEU A 30 -6.10 2.98 -5.85
N LYS A 31 -6.66 3.88 -5.04
CA LYS A 31 -5.91 4.58 -4.01
C LYS A 31 -5.87 3.74 -2.74
N MET A 32 -4.71 3.66 -2.11
CA MET A 32 -4.60 3.10 -0.77
C MET A 32 -3.88 4.08 0.15
N LEU A 33 -4.30 4.10 1.40
CA LEU A 33 -3.65 4.91 2.43
C LEU A 33 -2.80 4.03 3.32
N VAL A 34 -1.62 4.53 3.68
CA VAL A 34 -0.77 3.89 4.67
C VAL A 34 -1.17 4.47 6.03
N PRO A 35 -1.65 3.63 6.97
CA PRO A 35 -2.00 4.12 8.30
C PRO A 35 -0.80 4.76 8.98
N ASP A 36 -1.04 5.86 9.69
CA ASP A 36 0.00 6.49 10.49
C ASP A 36 0.45 5.52 11.59
N SER A 37 1.75 5.44 11.81
CA SER A 37 2.31 4.45 12.74
C SER A 37 3.66 4.91 13.26
N ASP A 38 3.99 4.49 14.49
CA ASP A 38 5.31 4.69 15.05
C ASP A 38 6.31 3.62 14.60
N HIS A 39 5.85 2.66 13.78
CA HIS A 39 6.66 1.52 13.36
C HIS A 39 7.51 1.79 12.12
N PHE A 40 7.37 2.94 11.48
CA PHE A 40 8.24 3.32 10.39
C PHE A 40 8.86 4.69 10.62
N GLU A 41 10.01 4.92 9.99
CA GLU A 41 10.79 6.13 10.16
C GLU A 41 10.54 7.14 9.03
N ALA A 42 10.96 8.39 9.23
CA ALA A 42 10.76 9.46 8.25
C ALA A 42 11.68 9.38 7.04
N ASN A 43 12.72 8.55 7.11
CA ASN A 43 13.71 8.42 6.03
C ASN A 43 13.61 7.13 5.24
N TRP A 44 12.47 6.47 5.31
CA TRP A 44 12.19 5.26 4.52
C TRP A 44 11.42 5.61 3.27
N ASP A 45 11.22 4.61 2.42
CA ASP A 45 10.28 4.67 1.29
C ASP A 45 9.25 3.58 1.48
N VAL A 46 8.06 3.80 0.92
CA VAL A 46 6.96 2.84 1.02
C VAL A 46 6.36 2.63 -0.36
N TYR A 47 5.94 1.42 -0.67
CA TYR A 47 5.35 1.09 -1.96
C TYR A 47 4.30 -0.01 -1.82
N PRO A 48 3.32 -0.05 -2.73
CA PRO A 48 2.31 -1.11 -2.72
C PRO A 48 2.85 -2.37 -3.36
N ILE A 49 2.42 -3.52 -2.85
CA ILE A 49 2.77 -4.82 -3.43
C ILE A 49 1.51 -5.68 -3.56
N LEU A 50 1.50 -6.52 -4.58
CA LEU A 50 0.44 -7.50 -4.81
C LEU A 50 1.05 -8.89 -4.87
N GLY A 51 0.35 -9.87 -4.33
CA GLY A 51 0.78 -11.26 -4.37
C GLY A 51 0.67 -11.94 -3.01
N ALA A 52 0.77 -13.27 -3.02
CA ALA A 52 0.65 -14.06 -1.81
C ALA A 52 1.88 -14.01 -0.91
N ASP A 53 3.07 -13.77 -1.51
CA ASP A 53 4.33 -13.73 -0.78
C ASP A 53 4.87 -12.32 -0.72
N PRO A 54 4.86 -11.68 0.45
CA PRO A 54 5.36 -10.29 0.57
C PRO A 54 6.86 -10.16 0.35
N GLU A 55 7.61 -11.23 0.45
CA GLU A 55 9.05 -11.21 0.18
C GLU A 55 9.36 -11.43 -1.30
N SER A 56 8.38 -11.91 -2.06
CA SER A 56 8.50 -12.17 -3.48
C SER A 56 7.18 -11.79 -4.18
N PRO A 57 6.82 -10.50 -4.16
CA PRO A 57 5.53 -10.06 -4.69
C PRO A 57 5.45 -10.23 -6.20
N ASP A 58 4.22 -10.45 -6.70
CA ASP A 58 3.96 -10.54 -8.12
C ASP A 58 4.09 -9.18 -8.82
N TRP A 59 3.83 -8.11 -8.06
CA TRP A 59 3.90 -6.74 -8.57
C TRP A 59 4.30 -5.80 -7.45
N GLU A 60 5.14 -4.82 -7.79
CA GLU A 60 5.56 -3.75 -6.89
C GLU A 60 5.29 -2.41 -7.55
N GLY A 61 4.68 -1.48 -6.80
CA GLY A 61 4.38 -0.16 -7.32
C GLY A 61 5.51 0.84 -7.09
N LEU A 62 5.23 2.08 -7.46
CA LEU A 62 6.18 3.16 -7.28
C LEU A 62 6.37 3.48 -5.79
N GLN A 63 7.62 3.75 -5.41
CA GLN A 63 7.96 4.11 -4.05
C GLN A 63 7.60 5.57 -3.78
N ALA A 64 7.14 5.82 -2.55
CA ALA A 64 6.84 7.15 -2.07
C ALA A 64 7.63 7.39 -0.77
N PRO A 65 8.09 8.62 -0.52
CA PRO A 65 8.83 8.90 0.71
C PRO A 65 7.91 8.86 1.92
N THR A 66 8.47 8.43 3.06
CA THR A 66 7.74 8.40 4.33
C THR A 66 7.95 9.68 5.13
N GLY A 67 8.80 10.58 4.65
CA GLY A 67 9.08 11.83 5.31
C GLY A 67 9.59 12.88 4.34
N VAL A 68 9.76 14.08 4.84
CA VAL A 68 10.27 15.22 4.09
C VAL A 68 11.24 16.00 4.97
N TRP A 69 12.31 16.53 4.36
CA TRP A 69 13.26 17.38 5.06
C TRP A 69 12.60 18.71 5.43
N ASN A 70 12.81 19.14 6.68
CA ASN A 70 12.30 20.41 7.17
C ASN A 70 13.46 21.28 7.66
N ASP A 71 13.74 22.37 6.93
CA ASP A 71 14.86 23.26 7.25
C ASP A 71 14.68 23.99 8.59
N ALA A 72 13.44 24.20 9.01
CA ALA A 72 13.15 24.92 10.25
C ALA A 72 13.60 24.16 11.49
N VAL A 73 13.58 22.82 11.43
CA VAL A 73 14.00 21.97 12.55
C VAL A 73 15.26 21.17 12.22
N ASP A 74 15.80 21.34 11.00
CA ASP A 74 17.02 20.69 10.53
C ASP A 74 16.96 19.17 10.68
N ASP A 75 15.82 18.57 10.29
CA ASP A 75 15.58 17.16 10.45
C ASP A 75 14.47 16.68 9.49
N MET A 76 14.36 15.36 9.34
CA MET A 76 13.28 14.74 8.58
C MET A 76 12.02 14.73 9.41
N ILE A 77 10.91 15.11 8.79
CA ILE A 77 9.59 15.09 9.40
C ILE A 77 8.77 13.98 8.75
N LYS A 78 8.20 13.11 9.57
CA LYS A 78 7.38 11.99 9.11
C LYS A 78 6.08 12.49 8.51
N LEU A 79 5.74 11.98 7.34
CA LEU A 79 4.50 12.33 6.66
C LEU A 79 3.32 11.55 7.25
N THR A 80 2.14 12.15 7.17
CA THR A 80 0.88 11.49 7.54
C THR A 80 -0.01 11.43 6.29
N GLY A 81 -0.98 10.53 6.29
CA GLY A 81 -1.89 10.40 5.17
C GLY A 81 -1.20 10.01 3.87
N ILE A 82 -0.17 9.16 3.95
CA ILE A 82 0.58 8.73 2.77
C ILE A 82 -0.34 7.95 1.84
N GLU A 83 -0.41 8.37 0.57
CA GLU A 83 -1.24 7.74 -0.44
C GLU A 83 -0.38 6.98 -1.44
N LEU A 84 -0.79 5.75 -1.75
CA LEU A 84 -0.18 4.93 -2.78
C LEU A 84 -1.23 4.58 -3.81
N TYR A 85 -0.80 4.27 -5.04
CA TYR A 85 -1.72 4.06 -6.15
C TYR A 85 -1.40 2.76 -6.87
N ILE A 86 -2.44 1.98 -7.16
CA ILE A 86 -2.34 0.77 -7.95
C ILE A 86 -3.04 1.04 -9.28
N PRO A 87 -2.33 1.03 -10.41
CA PRO A 87 -2.96 1.28 -11.71
C PRO A 87 -4.04 0.23 -12.02
N LYS A 88 -5.14 0.68 -12.59
CA LYS A 88 -6.23 -0.21 -13.00
C LYS A 88 -5.73 -1.32 -13.92
N ALA A 89 -4.81 -0.98 -14.83
CA ALA A 89 -4.23 -1.96 -15.76
C ALA A 89 -3.55 -3.13 -15.04
N VAL A 90 -2.94 -2.87 -13.88
CA VAL A 90 -2.32 -3.92 -13.08
C VAL A 90 -3.39 -4.84 -12.49
N LEU A 91 -4.47 -4.28 -12.00
CA LEU A 91 -5.57 -5.05 -11.42
C LEU A 91 -6.31 -5.89 -12.46
N GLU A 92 -6.33 -5.44 -13.71
CA GLU A 92 -6.97 -6.20 -14.80
C GLU A 92 -6.37 -7.58 -14.96
N ALA A 93 -5.08 -7.74 -14.64
CA ALA A 93 -4.42 -9.04 -14.70
C ALA A 93 -4.98 -10.05 -13.68
N TYR A 94 -5.69 -9.54 -12.67
CA TYR A 94 -6.27 -10.37 -11.61
C TYR A 94 -7.80 -10.46 -11.72
N SER A 95 -8.36 -10.10 -12.86
CA SER A 95 -9.82 -10.11 -13.07
C SER A 95 -10.45 -11.45 -12.70
N ASN A 96 -11.53 -11.39 -11.91
CA ASN A 96 -12.28 -12.55 -11.43
C ASN A 96 -11.47 -13.48 -10.51
N THR A 97 -10.42 -12.94 -9.89
CA THR A 97 -9.63 -13.67 -8.89
C THR A 97 -9.41 -12.78 -7.67
N ALA A 98 -8.87 -13.39 -6.62
CA ALA A 98 -8.47 -12.66 -5.42
C ALA A 98 -6.96 -12.44 -5.42
N VAL A 99 -6.52 -11.30 -4.90
CA VAL A 99 -5.10 -10.98 -4.75
C VAL A 99 -4.90 -10.30 -3.41
N GLU A 100 -3.76 -10.54 -2.78
CA GLU A 100 -3.42 -9.92 -1.50
C GLU A 100 -2.69 -8.62 -1.73
N LEU A 101 -3.16 -7.55 -1.09
CA LEU A 101 -2.57 -6.21 -1.16
C LEU A 101 -1.92 -5.86 0.16
N ARG A 102 -0.68 -5.38 0.10
CA ARG A 102 0.07 -4.87 1.25
C ARG A 102 0.82 -3.62 0.84
N TYR A 103 1.30 -2.86 1.83
CA TYR A 103 2.37 -1.91 1.61
C TYR A 103 3.64 -2.46 2.24
N LYS A 104 4.78 -2.09 1.68
CA LYS A 104 6.09 -2.56 2.12
C LYS A 104 7.03 -1.38 2.21
N PHE A 105 7.87 -1.37 3.23
CA PHE A 105 8.86 -0.31 3.41
C PHE A 105 10.23 -0.80 2.96
N THR A 106 11.06 0.14 2.55
CA THR A 106 12.46 -0.11 2.27
C THR A 106 13.31 0.98 2.92
N ASP A 107 14.48 0.61 3.42
CA ASP A 107 15.42 1.52 4.03
C ASP A 107 16.86 1.13 3.65
N GLU A 108 17.85 1.88 4.17
CA GLU A 108 19.25 1.62 3.85
C GLU A 108 19.79 0.35 4.51
N SER A 109 19.12 -0.16 5.53
CA SER A 109 19.61 -1.34 6.26
C SER A 109 19.14 -2.66 5.64
N SER A 110 18.41 -2.61 4.55
CA SER A 110 17.83 -3.77 3.86
C SER A 110 16.73 -4.47 4.67
N LEU A 111 16.26 -3.86 5.74
CA LEU A 111 15.05 -4.32 6.40
C LEU A 111 13.86 -3.86 5.59
N GLU A 112 12.95 -4.78 5.29
CA GLU A 112 11.80 -4.49 4.45
C GLU A 112 10.51 -4.94 5.13
N PRO A 113 10.10 -4.24 6.21
CA PRO A 113 8.86 -4.60 6.89
C PRO A 113 7.64 -4.36 6.00
N TYR A 114 6.63 -5.19 6.17
CA TYR A 114 5.40 -5.10 5.37
C TYR A 114 4.17 -5.21 6.27
N SER A 115 3.04 -4.75 5.74
CA SER A 115 1.79 -4.74 6.47
C SER A 115 1.08 -6.10 6.41
N GLU A 116 0.06 -6.25 7.24
CA GLU A 116 -0.93 -7.29 7.06
C GLU A 116 -1.65 -7.04 5.73
N CYS A 117 -2.17 -8.09 5.12
CA CYS A 117 -2.79 -7.96 3.81
C CYS A 117 -4.27 -7.59 3.90
N VAL A 118 -4.75 -6.96 2.83
CA VAL A 118 -6.17 -6.88 2.51
C VAL A 118 -6.37 -7.79 1.31
N LYS A 119 -7.30 -8.72 1.41
CA LYS A 119 -7.59 -9.61 0.30
C LYS A 119 -8.59 -8.93 -0.63
N LEU A 120 -8.16 -8.66 -1.85
CA LEU A 120 -8.98 -8.01 -2.86
C LEU A 120 -9.52 -9.06 -3.83
N TYR A 121 -10.83 -9.07 -4.02
CA TYR A 121 -11.44 -9.81 -5.12
C TYR A 121 -11.67 -8.81 -6.26
N ILE A 122 -11.08 -9.09 -7.42
CA ILE A 122 -11.12 -8.18 -8.57
C ILE A 122 -12.24 -8.62 -9.50
N GLU A 123 -13.27 -7.79 -9.59
CA GLU A 123 -14.44 -8.05 -10.44
C GLU A 123 -14.33 -7.23 -11.72
N ALA A 124 -14.40 -7.91 -12.83
CA ALA A 124 -14.29 -7.29 -14.15
C ALA A 124 -15.48 -6.39 -14.47
#